data_ae018a7060bc936bf61841798477cce7
#
_entry.id   ae018a7060bc936bf61841798477cce7
#
_cell.length_a   1.000
_cell.length_b   1.000
_cell.length_c   1.000
_cell.angle_alpha   90.00
_cell.angle_beta   90.00
_cell.angle_gamma   90.00
#
_symmetry.space_group_name_H-M   'P 1'
#
loop_
_entity.id
_entity.type
_entity.pdbx_description
1 polymer ?
#
loop_
_entity_poly.entity_id
_entity_poly.type
_entity_poly.pdbx_seq_one_letter_code
_entity_poly.pdbx_strand_id
1 'polypeptide(L)'
;MLRIKGGRVFDPANQVDGEVRDVCIAEGRIVEDVDGDGVRTIDASGLVVFPGGVDVHTHVAGGALNFARAMTPENHRDAAKFTHSPELRAGVGGTTPSTFATGYLYAGLGYTTVNEAAVPVLSARHTHEELRDTPLVDKSCCVLMANNELILDLLEEGETERAKHLLAWHLWAAKGYGIKAVNPGGVTAWKWGKDAKLLSEPVKGYSKVTPAKIISSMAAMVDELGLPHPLHLHCNNLGAPGNIDTTIETMK
;
A
#
# COMPACT_ATOMS: atom_id res chain seq x y z
N MET A 1 9.69 -19.28 21.97
CA MET A 1 11.00 -18.64 21.72
C MET A 1 11.65 -19.28 20.49
N LEU A 2 12.47 -18.56 19.74
CA LEU A 2 13.13 -19.04 18.52
C LEU A 2 14.58 -18.54 18.50
N ARG A 3 15.51 -19.40 18.10
CA ARG A 3 16.90 -19.07 17.80
C ARG A 3 17.20 -19.43 16.34
N ILE A 4 17.64 -18.46 15.55
CA ILE A 4 18.21 -18.67 14.22
C ILE A 4 19.72 -18.69 14.41
N LYS A 5 20.33 -19.87 14.27
CA LYS A 5 21.72 -20.13 14.70
C LYS A 5 22.70 -20.06 13.54
N GLY A 6 23.79 -19.31 13.75
CA GLY A 6 24.98 -19.37 12.89
C GLY A 6 24.81 -18.81 11.48
N GLY A 7 23.78 -18.00 11.26
CA GLY A 7 23.56 -17.35 9.96
C GLY A 7 24.42 -16.10 9.75
N ARG A 8 24.71 -15.78 8.50
CA ARG A 8 25.36 -14.51 8.11
C ARG A 8 24.30 -13.42 8.10
N VAL A 9 24.30 -12.57 9.12
CA VAL A 9 23.24 -11.56 9.36
C VAL A 9 23.59 -10.24 8.69
N PHE A 10 22.61 -9.67 7.97
CA PHE A 10 22.63 -8.31 7.46
C PHE A 10 21.45 -7.55 8.06
N ASP A 11 21.74 -6.53 8.85
CA ASP A 11 20.75 -5.63 9.46
C ASP A 11 21.31 -4.20 9.48
N PRO A 12 21.19 -3.47 8.36
CA PRO A 12 21.76 -2.14 8.22
C PRO A 12 21.26 -1.14 9.27
N ALA A 13 20.01 -1.29 9.73
CA ALA A 13 19.44 -0.42 10.77
C ALA A 13 20.18 -0.54 12.10
N ASN A 14 20.76 -1.71 12.39
CA ASN A 14 21.54 -1.98 13.58
C ASN A 14 23.05 -2.12 13.29
N GLN A 15 23.52 -1.67 12.14
CA GLN A 15 24.93 -1.67 11.71
C GLN A 15 25.56 -3.07 11.65
N VAL A 16 24.75 -4.11 11.38
CA VAL A 16 25.23 -5.49 11.19
C VAL A 16 25.39 -5.74 9.69
N ASP A 17 26.61 -6.00 9.26
CA ASP A 17 26.97 -6.15 7.83
C ASP A 17 27.66 -7.49 7.55
N GLY A 18 26.90 -8.57 7.57
CA GLY A 18 27.37 -9.92 7.20
C GLY A 18 28.13 -10.66 8.28
N GLU A 19 27.96 -10.30 9.52
CA GLU A 19 28.52 -11.03 10.66
C GLU A 19 27.82 -12.39 10.84
N VAL A 20 28.60 -13.42 11.16
CA VAL A 20 28.05 -14.73 11.53
C VAL A 20 27.64 -14.68 13.00
N ARG A 21 26.35 -14.72 13.27
CA ARG A 21 25.79 -14.64 14.62
C ARG A 21 24.42 -15.29 14.72
N ASP A 22 23.98 -15.52 15.93
CA ASP A 22 22.61 -15.95 16.20
C ASP A 22 21.64 -14.77 16.22
N VAL A 23 20.39 -15.02 15.81
CA VAL A 23 19.27 -14.09 16.00
C VAL A 23 18.27 -14.78 16.91
N CYS A 24 18.05 -14.20 18.09
CA CYS A 24 17.16 -14.72 19.13
C CYS A 24 15.85 -13.95 19.18
N ILE A 25 14.74 -14.65 19.28
CA ILE A 25 13.39 -14.06 19.23
C ILE A 25 12.56 -14.60 20.40
N ALA A 26 12.02 -13.68 21.20
CA ALA A 26 11.06 -13.94 22.25
C ALA A 26 9.90 -12.95 22.19
N GLU A 27 8.68 -13.41 22.35
CA GLU A 27 7.46 -12.59 22.37
C GLU A 27 7.33 -11.65 21.14
N GLY A 28 7.75 -12.14 19.96
CA GLY A 28 7.70 -11.39 18.71
C GLY A 28 8.76 -10.28 18.58
N ARG A 29 9.76 -10.26 19.44
CA ARG A 29 10.86 -9.27 19.42
C ARG A 29 12.21 -9.96 19.34
N ILE A 30 13.17 -9.30 18.70
CA ILE A 30 14.57 -9.69 18.77
C ILE A 30 15.10 -9.36 20.15
N VAL A 31 15.76 -10.33 20.77
CA VAL A 31 16.35 -10.24 22.11
C VAL A 31 17.82 -10.69 22.05
N GLU A 32 18.58 -10.38 23.09
CA GLU A 32 20.01 -10.69 23.15
C GLU A 32 20.26 -12.21 23.15
N ASP A 33 19.50 -12.95 23.93
CA ASP A 33 19.59 -14.41 24.00
C ASP A 33 18.25 -15.05 24.43
N VAL A 34 18.10 -16.35 24.17
CA VAL A 34 16.97 -17.17 24.59
C VAL A 34 17.46 -18.52 25.10
N ASP A 35 17.02 -18.90 26.31
CA ASP A 35 17.38 -20.17 26.98
C ASP A 35 16.14 -20.94 27.42
N GLY A 36 16.32 -22.25 27.63
CA GLY A 36 15.32 -23.14 28.21
C GLY A 36 14.74 -24.17 27.22
N ASP A 37 13.98 -25.11 27.78
CA ASP A 37 13.48 -26.32 27.09
C ASP A 37 12.42 -26.04 25.99
N GLY A 38 12.01 -24.80 25.80
CA GLY A 38 11.00 -24.40 24.79
C GLY A 38 11.58 -23.64 23.61
N VAL A 39 12.90 -23.54 23.45
CA VAL A 39 13.53 -22.79 22.36
C VAL A 39 13.58 -23.63 21.08
N ARG A 40 12.81 -23.22 20.06
CA ARG A 40 12.97 -23.78 18.72
C ARG A 40 14.24 -23.22 18.08
N THR A 41 15.10 -24.07 17.55
CA THR A 41 16.31 -23.65 16.83
C THR A 41 16.18 -23.95 15.34
N ILE A 42 16.55 -22.96 14.51
CA ILE A 42 16.73 -23.10 13.06
C ILE A 42 18.23 -22.98 12.81
N ASP A 43 18.85 -24.02 12.25
CA ASP A 43 20.23 -23.94 11.80
C ASP A 43 20.30 -23.14 10.50
N ALA A 44 20.97 -21.99 10.55
CA ALA A 44 21.19 -21.09 9.43
C ALA A 44 22.68 -21.07 9.01
N SER A 45 23.45 -22.07 9.40
CA SER A 45 24.87 -22.18 9.01
C SER A 45 25.03 -22.20 7.49
N GLY A 46 25.81 -21.27 6.97
CA GLY A 46 25.99 -21.07 5.52
C GLY A 46 24.87 -20.31 4.81
N LEU A 47 23.83 -19.93 5.53
CA LEU A 47 22.73 -19.13 5.01
C LEU A 47 22.90 -17.64 5.33
N VAL A 48 22.21 -16.81 4.55
CA VAL A 48 22.11 -15.39 4.82
C VAL A 48 20.79 -15.10 5.55
N VAL A 49 20.84 -14.22 6.53
CA VAL A 49 19.68 -13.81 7.34
C VAL A 49 19.52 -12.29 7.24
N PHE A 50 18.37 -11.83 6.79
CA PHE A 50 18.00 -10.40 6.82
C PHE A 50 16.58 -10.18 7.33
N PRO A 51 16.25 -8.90 7.66
CA PRO A 51 14.86 -8.52 7.90
C PRO A 51 13.97 -8.91 6.72
N GLY A 52 12.75 -9.28 6.98
CA GLY A 52 11.78 -9.57 5.94
C GLY A 52 11.53 -8.35 5.04
N GLY A 53 11.31 -8.60 3.76
CA GLY A 53 11.01 -7.55 2.80
C GLY A 53 9.72 -6.80 3.14
N VAL A 54 9.73 -5.48 2.93
CA VAL A 54 8.54 -4.62 3.04
C VAL A 54 8.22 -4.07 1.66
N ASP A 55 7.09 -4.49 1.10
CA ASP A 55 6.58 -3.91 -0.15
C ASP A 55 5.70 -2.71 0.18
N VAL A 56 6.26 -1.53 0.04
CA VAL A 56 5.60 -0.26 0.39
C VAL A 56 4.57 0.19 -0.65
N HIS A 57 4.54 -0.43 -1.82
CA HIS A 57 3.63 -0.10 -2.90
C HIS A 57 3.23 -1.33 -3.70
N THR A 58 2.16 -1.97 -3.29
CA THR A 58 1.63 -3.13 -4.00
C THR A 58 0.11 -3.00 -4.21
N HIS A 59 -0.42 -3.85 -5.07
CA HIS A 59 -1.86 -3.98 -5.28
C HIS A 59 -2.25 -5.44 -5.07
N VAL A 60 -2.68 -5.76 -3.86
CA VAL A 60 -3.02 -7.13 -3.44
C VAL A 60 -4.51 -7.32 -3.15
N ALA A 61 -5.24 -6.23 -2.93
CA ALA A 61 -6.63 -6.28 -2.52
C ALA A 61 -7.47 -5.14 -3.11
N GLY A 62 -8.78 -5.33 -3.21
CA GLY A 62 -9.74 -4.32 -3.63
C GLY A 62 -10.37 -4.58 -5.00
N GLY A 63 -11.48 -3.87 -5.25
CA GLY A 63 -12.33 -4.12 -6.42
C GLY A 63 -11.64 -3.98 -7.78
N ALA A 64 -10.75 -2.99 -7.92
CA ALA A 64 -10.00 -2.79 -9.17
C ALA A 64 -9.07 -3.96 -9.46
N LEU A 65 -8.44 -4.51 -8.43
CA LEU A 65 -7.56 -5.66 -8.56
C LEU A 65 -8.33 -6.95 -8.86
N ASN A 66 -9.50 -7.13 -8.26
CA ASN A 66 -10.37 -8.26 -8.57
C ASN A 66 -10.80 -8.26 -10.04
N PHE A 67 -11.07 -7.07 -10.59
CA PHE A 67 -11.36 -6.94 -12.01
C PHE A 67 -10.16 -7.33 -12.87
N ALA A 68 -8.96 -6.90 -12.51
CA ALA A 68 -7.73 -7.28 -13.20
C ALA A 68 -7.50 -8.81 -13.12
N ARG A 69 -7.67 -9.42 -11.96
CA ARG A 69 -7.56 -10.88 -11.77
C ARG A 69 -8.57 -11.64 -12.63
N ALA A 70 -9.82 -11.14 -12.72
CA ALA A 70 -10.84 -11.75 -13.56
C ALA A 70 -10.46 -11.74 -15.05
N MET A 71 -9.61 -10.81 -15.48
CA MET A 71 -9.12 -10.71 -16.86
C MET A 71 -7.82 -11.47 -17.12
N THR A 72 -7.21 -12.07 -16.09
CA THR A 72 -5.91 -12.75 -16.20
C THR A 72 -6.12 -14.28 -16.24
N PRO A 73 -5.99 -14.93 -17.41
CA PRO A 73 -6.27 -16.38 -17.55
C PRO A 73 -5.45 -17.26 -16.60
N GLU A 74 -4.21 -16.87 -16.29
CA GLU A 74 -3.30 -17.61 -15.41
C GLU A 74 -3.85 -17.71 -13.98
N ASN A 75 -4.60 -16.72 -13.53
CA ASN A 75 -5.23 -16.71 -12.21
C ASN A 75 -6.43 -17.66 -12.12
N HIS A 76 -6.95 -18.14 -13.26
CA HIS A 76 -8.09 -19.05 -13.33
C HIS A 76 -7.68 -20.51 -13.58
N ARG A 77 -6.42 -20.77 -13.90
CA ARG A 77 -5.96 -22.10 -14.33
C ARG A 77 -6.29 -23.21 -13.34
N ASP A 78 -6.17 -22.94 -12.05
CA ASP A 78 -6.42 -23.88 -10.97
C ASP A 78 -7.57 -23.45 -10.05
N ALA A 79 -8.28 -22.38 -10.40
CA ALA A 79 -9.36 -21.80 -9.59
C ALA A 79 -10.70 -22.57 -9.70
N ALA A 80 -10.73 -23.71 -10.36
CA ALA A 80 -11.95 -24.47 -10.65
C ALA A 80 -12.71 -24.99 -9.41
N LYS A 81 -12.12 -24.89 -8.22
CA LYS A 81 -12.76 -25.28 -6.97
C LYS A 81 -12.62 -24.17 -5.93
N PHE A 82 -13.55 -23.24 -5.99
CA PHE A 82 -13.65 -22.18 -5.01
C PHE A 82 -14.37 -22.71 -3.77
N THR A 83 -13.71 -22.65 -2.62
CA THR A 83 -14.35 -23.01 -1.36
C THR A 83 -14.70 -21.72 -0.62
N HIS A 84 -15.98 -21.38 -0.59
CA HIS A 84 -16.47 -20.38 0.33
C HIS A 84 -16.55 -20.96 1.74
N SER A 85 -16.01 -20.26 2.71
CA SER A 85 -16.24 -20.57 4.11
C SER A 85 -16.63 -19.27 4.84
N PRO A 86 -17.21 -19.36 6.04
CA PRO A 86 -17.45 -18.16 6.85
C PRO A 86 -16.19 -17.36 7.16
N GLU A 87 -15.03 -18.00 7.10
CA GLU A 87 -13.72 -17.41 7.35
C GLU A 87 -13.10 -16.76 6.10
N LEU A 88 -13.37 -17.31 4.91
CA LEU A 88 -12.86 -16.81 3.63
C LEU A 88 -13.95 -16.03 2.90
N ARG A 89 -13.92 -14.71 3.00
CA ARG A 89 -14.92 -13.79 2.45
C ARG A 89 -14.46 -13.08 1.19
N ALA A 90 -13.16 -13.15 0.90
CA ALA A 90 -12.58 -12.49 -0.25
C ALA A 90 -12.94 -13.20 -1.55
N GLY A 91 -13.01 -12.41 -2.62
CA GLY A 91 -13.27 -12.88 -3.95
C GLY A 91 -14.65 -12.46 -4.47
N VAL A 92 -14.85 -12.67 -5.77
CA VAL A 92 -16.06 -12.25 -6.50
C VAL A 92 -16.86 -13.50 -6.89
N GLY A 93 -17.52 -14.11 -5.91
CA GLY A 93 -18.45 -15.22 -6.16
C GLY A 93 -17.87 -16.42 -6.89
N GLY A 94 -16.57 -16.69 -6.77
CA GLY A 94 -15.88 -17.79 -7.46
C GLY A 94 -15.36 -17.45 -8.87
N THR A 95 -15.57 -16.22 -9.32
CA THR A 95 -15.05 -15.76 -10.63
C THR A 95 -13.61 -15.26 -10.57
N THR A 96 -13.13 -14.98 -9.38
CA THR A 96 -11.76 -14.45 -9.15
C THR A 96 -11.10 -15.23 -8.01
N PRO A 97 -9.85 -15.64 -8.15
CA PRO A 97 -9.10 -16.27 -7.05
C PRO A 97 -9.07 -15.34 -5.82
N SER A 98 -9.10 -15.94 -4.63
CA SER A 98 -8.95 -15.19 -3.40
C SER A 98 -7.52 -14.66 -3.23
N THR A 99 -7.35 -13.68 -2.35
CA THR A 99 -6.02 -13.14 -1.99
C THR A 99 -5.17 -14.12 -1.18
N PHE A 100 -5.73 -15.27 -0.80
CA PHE A 100 -5.05 -16.30 -0.03
C PHE A 100 -3.73 -16.76 -0.68
N ALA A 101 -3.75 -17.07 -1.98
CA ALA A 101 -2.55 -17.47 -2.71
C ALA A 101 -1.49 -16.36 -2.76
N THR A 102 -1.92 -15.10 -2.79
CA THR A 102 -1.02 -13.93 -2.83
C THR A 102 -0.11 -13.87 -1.60
N GLY A 103 -0.64 -14.15 -0.41
CA GLY A 103 0.18 -14.19 0.81
C GLY A 103 1.30 -15.23 0.77
N TYR A 104 1.02 -16.41 0.24
CA TYR A 104 2.05 -17.44 0.04
C TYR A 104 3.10 -17.05 -0.99
N LEU A 105 2.70 -16.39 -2.09
CA LEU A 105 3.63 -15.91 -3.10
C LEU A 105 4.58 -14.86 -2.52
N TYR A 106 4.06 -13.87 -1.79
CA TYR A 106 4.88 -12.85 -1.13
C TYR A 106 5.83 -13.47 -0.11
N ALA A 107 5.33 -14.35 0.76
CA ALA A 107 6.16 -15.03 1.75
C ALA A 107 7.27 -15.88 1.10
N GLY A 108 6.96 -16.57 -0.01
CA GLY A 108 7.94 -17.33 -0.79
C GLY A 108 9.04 -16.48 -1.42
N LEU A 109 8.78 -15.18 -1.66
CA LEU A 109 9.76 -14.21 -2.15
C LEU A 109 10.52 -13.51 -1.00
N GLY A 110 10.21 -13.83 0.27
CA GLY A 110 10.87 -13.25 1.43
C GLY A 110 10.26 -11.94 1.94
N TYR A 111 9.08 -11.54 1.44
CA TYR A 111 8.34 -10.42 2.00
C TYR A 111 7.58 -10.82 3.25
N THR A 112 7.59 -9.94 4.25
CA THR A 112 6.84 -10.09 5.50
C THR A 112 5.76 -9.03 5.67
N THR A 113 5.81 -7.97 4.88
CA THR A 113 4.85 -6.86 4.97
C THR A 113 4.50 -6.35 3.58
N VAL A 114 3.23 -6.04 3.36
CA VAL A 114 2.73 -5.45 2.13
C VAL A 114 1.84 -4.24 2.44
N ASN A 115 1.91 -3.20 1.59
CA ASN A 115 1.05 -2.03 1.68
C ASN A 115 0.22 -1.89 0.41
N GLU A 116 -1.10 -2.12 0.52
CA GLU A 116 -2.04 -1.83 -0.57
C GLU A 116 -2.08 -0.32 -0.82
N ALA A 117 -1.54 0.08 -1.96
CA ALA A 117 -1.20 1.48 -2.18
C ALA A 117 -2.38 2.40 -2.50
N ALA A 118 -3.56 1.88 -2.87
CA ALA A 118 -4.62 2.74 -3.39
C ALA A 118 -6.03 2.20 -3.08
N VAL A 119 -6.53 2.46 -1.89
CA VAL A 119 -7.86 2.03 -1.44
C VAL A 119 -8.87 3.18 -1.56
N PRO A 120 -9.84 3.11 -2.47
CA PRO A 120 -10.96 4.05 -2.49
C PRO A 120 -11.76 3.93 -1.19
N VAL A 121 -12.17 5.07 -0.60
CA VAL A 121 -12.91 5.11 0.68
C VAL A 121 -14.14 4.20 0.66
N LEU A 122 -14.92 4.22 -0.43
CA LEU A 122 -16.15 3.44 -0.56
C LEU A 122 -15.93 1.93 -0.66
N SER A 123 -14.73 1.48 -1.04
CA SER A 123 -14.37 0.06 -1.12
C SER A 123 -13.49 -0.41 0.05
N ALA A 124 -13.23 0.43 1.03
CA ALA A 124 -12.31 0.13 2.13
C ALA A 124 -12.70 -1.15 2.88
N ARG A 125 -13.98 -1.33 3.19
CA ARG A 125 -14.46 -2.54 3.88
C ARG A 125 -14.12 -3.81 3.09
N HIS A 126 -14.45 -3.85 1.81
CA HIS A 126 -14.15 -4.99 0.94
C HIS A 126 -12.64 -5.25 0.86
N THR A 127 -11.85 -4.19 0.69
CA THR A 127 -10.39 -4.31 0.68
C THR A 127 -9.84 -4.90 1.98
N HIS A 128 -10.35 -4.47 3.14
CA HIS A 128 -9.93 -5.03 4.43
C HIS A 128 -10.36 -6.49 4.62
N GLU A 129 -11.51 -6.90 4.08
CA GLU A 129 -11.92 -8.31 4.07
C GLU A 129 -10.90 -9.15 3.27
N GLU A 130 -10.46 -8.68 2.10
CA GLU A 130 -9.44 -9.36 1.30
C GLU A 130 -8.04 -9.33 1.94
N LEU A 131 -7.63 -8.21 2.51
CA LEU A 131 -6.37 -8.13 3.26
C LEU A 131 -6.36 -9.10 4.45
N ARG A 132 -7.50 -9.27 5.13
CA ARG A 132 -7.64 -10.25 6.20
C ARG A 132 -7.44 -11.69 5.71
N ASP A 133 -7.90 -12.00 4.51
CA ASP A 133 -7.78 -13.32 3.90
C ASP A 133 -6.39 -13.56 3.28
N THR A 134 -5.51 -12.56 3.25
CA THR A 134 -4.13 -12.68 2.78
C THR A 134 -3.24 -13.17 3.93
N PRO A 135 -2.77 -14.44 3.93
CA PRO A 135 -2.01 -15.00 5.04
C PRO A 135 -0.52 -14.64 5.00
N LEU A 136 0.20 -14.92 6.07
CA LEU A 136 1.67 -14.96 6.19
C LEU A 136 2.39 -13.61 6.11
N VAL A 137 1.74 -12.53 5.74
CA VAL A 137 2.33 -11.20 5.66
C VAL A 137 1.53 -10.22 6.50
N ASP A 138 2.19 -9.22 7.07
CA ASP A 138 1.54 -8.06 7.66
C ASP A 138 1.02 -7.14 6.55
N LYS A 139 -0.05 -6.44 6.84
CA LYS A 139 -0.79 -5.65 5.84
C LYS A 139 -1.13 -4.26 6.35
N SER A 140 -0.95 -3.29 5.47
CA SER A 140 -1.44 -1.93 5.62
C SER A 140 -2.07 -1.43 4.32
N CYS A 141 -2.68 -0.25 4.33
CA CYS A 141 -3.19 0.34 3.11
C CYS A 141 -3.15 1.87 3.16
N CYS A 142 -3.02 2.50 1.99
CA CYS A 142 -3.16 3.93 1.82
C CYS A 142 -4.52 4.27 1.22
N VAL A 143 -5.17 5.30 1.74
CA VAL A 143 -6.50 5.75 1.32
C VAL A 143 -6.38 6.74 0.17
N LEU A 144 -7.08 6.48 -0.91
CA LEU A 144 -7.05 7.28 -2.12
C LEU A 144 -7.92 8.54 -1.98
N MET A 145 -7.31 9.73 -1.99
CA MET A 145 -7.99 10.99 -1.67
C MET A 145 -7.85 12.09 -2.74
N ALA A 146 -6.85 12.06 -3.61
CA ALA A 146 -6.49 13.17 -4.50
C ALA A 146 -7.55 13.56 -5.55
N ASN A 147 -8.54 12.72 -5.76
CA ASN A 147 -9.66 12.97 -6.67
C ASN A 147 -11.01 12.85 -5.94
N ASN A 148 -11.02 13.04 -4.62
CA ASN A 148 -12.23 13.11 -3.82
C ASN A 148 -12.89 14.48 -4.03
N GLU A 149 -14.09 14.50 -4.61
CA GLU A 149 -14.79 15.74 -5.00
C GLU A 149 -14.99 16.67 -3.79
N LEU A 150 -15.37 16.14 -2.62
CA LEU A 150 -15.54 16.97 -1.42
C LEU A 150 -14.24 17.66 -0.97
N ILE A 151 -13.09 16.99 -1.14
CA ILE A 151 -11.79 17.63 -0.87
C ILE A 151 -11.53 18.72 -1.90
N LEU A 152 -11.80 18.44 -3.17
CA LEU A 152 -11.58 19.42 -4.25
C LEU A 152 -12.48 20.66 -4.09
N ASP A 153 -13.76 20.47 -3.73
CA ASP A 153 -14.69 21.55 -3.44
C ASP A 153 -14.18 22.45 -2.30
N LEU A 154 -13.75 21.85 -1.21
CA LEU A 154 -13.19 22.61 -0.07
C LEU A 154 -11.90 23.34 -0.45
N LEU A 155 -11.05 22.77 -1.28
CA LEU A 155 -9.86 23.46 -1.81
C LEU A 155 -10.21 24.60 -2.77
N GLU A 156 -11.29 24.47 -3.56
CA GLU A 156 -11.80 25.56 -4.42
C GLU A 156 -12.30 26.74 -3.60
N GLU A 157 -13.01 26.45 -2.49
CA GLU A 157 -13.54 27.45 -1.56
C GLU A 157 -12.45 28.06 -0.65
N GLY A 158 -11.24 27.47 -0.60
CA GLY A 158 -10.16 27.90 0.28
C GLY A 158 -10.27 27.39 1.71
N GLU A 159 -11.16 26.40 1.95
CA GLU A 159 -11.49 25.82 3.25
C GLU A 159 -10.51 24.69 3.62
N THR A 160 -9.20 25.01 3.67
CA THR A 160 -8.13 24.02 3.84
C THR A 160 -8.23 23.28 5.18
N GLU A 161 -8.62 23.96 6.26
CA GLU A 161 -8.81 23.33 7.57
C GLU A 161 -9.95 22.29 7.55
N ARG A 162 -11.06 22.60 6.87
CA ARG A 162 -12.15 21.65 6.73
C ARG A 162 -11.74 20.47 5.85
N ALA A 163 -10.97 20.72 4.80
CA ALA A 163 -10.41 19.67 3.95
C ALA A 163 -9.50 18.73 4.75
N LYS A 164 -8.65 19.27 5.64
CA LYS A 164 -7.80 18.49 6.54
C LYS A 164 -8.61 17.61 7.50
N HIS A 165 -9.65 18.15 8.12
CA HIS A 165 -10.53 17.37 9.00
C HIS A 165 -11.26 16.26 8.22
N LEU A 166 -11.73 16.54 7.01
CA LEU A 166 -12.37 15.55 6.16
C LEU A 166 -11.39 14.43 5.75
N LEU A 167 -10.15 14.79 5.42
CA LEU A 167 -9.08 13.84 5.10
C LEU A 167 -8.78 12.93 6.30
N ALA A 168 -8.63 13.51 7.48
CA ALA A 168 -8.40 12.75 8.72
C ALA A 168 -9.56 11.80 9.05
N TRP A 169 -10.80 12.27 8.88
CA TRP A 169 -11.97 11.45 9.09
C TRP A 169 -12.05 10.27 8.11
N HIS A 170 -11.79 10.50 6.83
CA HIS A 170 -11.77 9.43 5.83
C HIS A 170 -10.67 8.40 6.12
N LEU A 171 -9.46 8.85 6.50
CA LEU A 171 -8.38 7.97 6.87
C LEU A 171 -8.77 7.07 8.05
N TRP A 172 -9.35 7.65 9.09
CA TRP A 172 -9.84 6.92 10.26
C TRP A 172 -10.98 5.95 9.91
N ALA A 173 -11.99 6.41 9.16
CA ALA A 173 -13.15 5.60 8.78
C ALA A 173 -12.78 4.42 7.87
N ALA A 174 -11.83 4.63 6.96
CA ALA A 174 -11.30 3.61 6.07
C ALA A 174 -10.21 2.73 6.73
N LYS A 175 -9.82 3.03 7.97
CA LYS A 175 -8.72 2.35 8.69
C LYS A 175 -7.43 2.29 7.88
N GLY A 176 -7.10 3.40 7.20
CA GLY A 176 -5.89 3.52 6.41
C GLY A 176 -4.67 3.85 7.25
N TYR A 177 -3.49 3.47 6.74
CA TYR A 177 -2.20 3.81 7.32
C TYR A 177 -1.68 5.18 6.86
N GLY A 178 -1.94 5.53 5.61
CA GLY A 178 -1.51 6.77 4.99
C GLY A 178 -2.45 7.24 3.88
N ILE A 179 -2.11 8.38 3.31
CA ILE A 179 -2.88 9.01 2.22
C ILE A 179 -2.21 8.77 0.87
N LYS A 180 -3.01 8.40 -0.10
CA LYS A 180 -2.60 8.17 -1.49
C LYS A 180 -3.14 9.24 -2.42
N ALA A 181 -2.27 9.77 -3.24
CA ALA A 181 -2.63 10.56 -4.41
C ALA A 181 -2.24 9.81 -5.69
N VAL A 182 -3.17 9.66 -6.61
CA VAL A 182 -2.93 9.10 -7.95
C VAL A 182 -3.43 10.06 -8.98
N ASN A 183 -2.55 10.50 -9.87
CA ASN A 183 -2.90 11.41 -10.96
C ASN A 183 -3.84 12.54 -10.48
N PRO A 184 -3.39 13.36 -9.52
CA PRO A 184 -4.23 14.37 -8.88
C PRO A 184 -4.94 15.27 -9.89
N GLY A 185 -6.28 15.33 -9.80
CA GLY A 185 -7.11 16.08 -10.74
C GLY A 185 -7.19 15.50 -12.15
N GLY A 186 -6.38 14.50 -12.49
CA GLY A 186 -6.32 13.91 -13.82
C GLY A 186 -7.35 12.79 -14.07
N VAL A 187 -7.87 12.15 -13.02
CA VAL A 187 -8.82 11.04 -13.19
C VAL A 187 -10.09 11.45 -13.92
N THR A 188 -10.61 12.63 -13.63
CA THR A 188 -11.79 13.17 -14.32
C THR A 188 -11.50 13.45 -15.80
N ALA A 189 -10.31 13.97 -16.11
CA ALA A 189 -9.89 14.21 -17.49
C ALA A 189 -9.76 12.90 -18.28
N TRP A 190 -9.25 11.87 -17.66
CA TRP A 190 -9.07 10.53 -18.26
C TRP A 190 -10.40 9.87 -18.63
N LYS A 191 -11.40 9.95 -17.77
CA LYS A 191 -12.75 9.44 -18.04
C LYS A 191 -13.38 10.01 -19.32
N TRP A 192 -12.94 11.18 -19.75
CA TRP A 192 -13.48 11.87 -20.92
C TRP A 192 -12.54 11.86 -22.13
N GLY A 193 -11.50 11.02 -22.10
CA GLY A 193 -10.54 10.87 -23.21
C GLY A 193 -9.72 12.14 -23.47
N LYS A 194 -9.54 12.98 -22.46
CA LYS A 194 -8.67 14.14 -22.53
C LYS A 194 -7.33 13.83 -21.89
N ASP A 195 -6.29 14.24 -22.58
CA ASP A 195 -4.91 14.08 -22.17
C ASP A 195 -4.60 14.77 -20.84
N ALA A 196 -3.59 14.27 -20.29
CA ALA A 196 -2.88 14.67 -19.15
C ALA A 196 -2.61 16.17 -19.10
N LYS A 197 -2.98 16.78 -17.99
CA LYS A 197 -2.82 18.21 -17.78
C LYS A 197 -1.47 18.55 -17.18
N LEU A 198 -0.99 19.74 -17.48
CA LEU A 198 0.10 20.37 -16.75
C LEU A 198 -0.29 20.53 -15.28
N LEU A 199 0.70 20.54 -14.39
CA LEU A 199 0.46 20.70 -12.94
C LEU A 199 -0.22 22.02 -12.59
N SER A 200 -0.03 23.04 -13.41
CA SER A 200 -0.60 24.38 -13.27
C SER A 200 -1.99 24.59 -13.88
N GLU A 201 -2.49 23.61 -14.66
CA GLU A 201 -3.81 23.76 -15.28
C GLU A 201 -4.95 23.45 -14.32
N PRO A 202 -6.02 24.26 -14.29
CA PRO A 202 -7.17 23.97 -13.45
C PRO A 202 -7.82 22.61 -13.79
N VAL A 203 -8.20 21.88 -12.76
CA VAL A 203 -8.96 20.64 -12.90
C VAL A 203 -10.34 20.96 -13.48
N LYS A 204 -10.85 20.10 -14.35
CA LYS A 204 -12.15 20.33 -14.98
C LYS A 204 -13.26 20.49 -13.92
N GLY A 205 -13.99 21.60 -14.01
CA GLY A 205 -15.05 21.96 -13.06
C GLY A 205 -14.61 22.88 -11.93
N TYR A 206 -13.31 23.15 -11.84
CA TYR A 206 -12.71 24.05 -10.84
C TYR A 206 -11.98 25.21 -11.51
N SER A 207 -11.83 26.32 -10.82
CA SER A 207 -11.13 27.51 -11.30
C SER A 207 -9.80 27.74 -10.57
N LYS A 208 -9.70 27.30 -9.32
CA LYS A 208 -8.55 27.52 -8.44
C LYS A 208 -7.83 26.22 -8.04
N VAL A 209 -8.43 25.07 -8.32
CA VAL A 209 -7.82 23.76 -8.00
C VAL A 209 -7.04 23.27 -9.20
N THR A 210 -5.74 23.11 -9.01
CA THR A 210 -4.80 22.54 -9.99
C THR A 210 -4.17 21.26 -9.40
N PRO A 211 -3.59 20.38 -10.22
CA PRO A 211 -2.82 19.23 -9.70
C PRO A 211 -1.75 19.63 -8.69
N ALA A 212 -0.99 20.71 -8.95
CA ALA A 212 0.00 21.23 -8.02
C ALA A 212 -0.62 21.65 -6.68
N LYS A 213 -1.77 22.34 -6.70
CA LYS A 213 -2.47 22.73 -5.47
C LYS A 213 -2.97 21.52 -4.69
N ILE A 214 -3.49 20.49 -5.37
CA ILE A 214 -3.93 19.25 -4.71
C ILE A 214 -2.74 18.59 -4.00
N ILE A 215 -1.61 18.43 -4.69
CA ILE A 215 -0.41 17.78 -4.16
C ILE A 215 0.12 18.56 -2.96
N SER A 216 0.36 19.86 -3.09
CA SER A 216 0.92 20.69 -2.02
C SER A 216 -0.02 20.77 -0.80
N SER A 217 -1.33 20.93 -1.03
CA SER A 217 -2.30 20.97 0.07
C SER A 217 -2.38 19.64 0.81
N MET A 218 -2.40 18.51 0.08
CA MET A 218 -2.43 17.19 0.72
C MET A 218 -1.13 16.88 1.47
N ALA A 219 0.02 17.23 0.91
CA ALA A 219 1.30 17.06 1.59
C ALA A 219 1.34 17.86 2.90
N ALA A 220 0.90 19.12 2.86
CA ALA A 220 0.81 19.96 4.07
C ALA A 220 -0.15 19.38 5.10
N MET A 221 -1.35 18.92 4.69
CA MET A 221 -2.31 18.30 5.60
C MET A 221 -1.76 17.02 6.27
N VAL A 222 -1.06 16.18 5.50
CA VAL A 222 -0.43 14.95 6.00
C VAL A 222 0.64 15.28 7.04
N ASP A 223 1.44 16.30 6.78
CA ASP A 223 2.51 16.78 7.67
C ASP A 223 1.94 17.37 8.96
N GLU A 224 0.96 18.27 8.86
CA GLU A 224 0.26 18.87 9.99
C GLU A 224 -0.47 17.85 10.89
N LEU A 225 -0.99 16.79 10.30
CA LEU A 225 -1.63 15.68 11.03
C LEU A 225 -0.61 14.75 11.70
N GLY A 226 0.68 14.89 11.40
CA GLY A 226 1.74 14.03 11.93
C GLY A 226 1.56 12.56 11.53
N LEU A 227 1.09 12.30 10.31
CA LEU A 227 0.85 10.93 9.87
C LEU A 227 2.17 10.14 9.78
N PRO A 228 2.13 8.82 10.04
CA PRO A 228 3.33 7.99 10.08
C PRO A 228 3.98 7.77 8.70
N HIS A 229 3.27 8.09 7.63
CA HIS A 229 3.74 7.96 6.25
C HIS A 229 3.52 9.29 5.50
N PRO A 230 4.51 9.81 4.76
CA PRO A 230 4.32 10.98 3.91
C PRO A 230 3.26 10.72 2.85
N LEU A 231 2.82 11.76 2.15
CA LEU A 231 1.90 11.61 1.03
C LEU A 231 2.45 10.61 0.01
N HIS A 232 1.75 9.50 -0.16
CA HIS A 232 2.12 8.46 -1.13
C HIS A 232 1.65 8.89 -2.52
N LEU A 233 2.53 9.49 -3.30
CA LEU A 233 2.20 10.14 -4.56
C LEU A 233 2.51 9.28 -5.78
N HIS A 234 1.54 9.18 -6.67
CA HIS A 234 1.68 8.74 -8.05
C HIS A 234 1.52 9.97 -8.96
N CYS A 235 2.57 10.36 -9.65
CA CYS A 235 2.60 11.59 -10.45
C CYS A 235 1.53 11.62 -11.53
N ASN A 236 1.26 12.81 -12.03
CA ASN A 236 0.34 13.02 -13.13
C ASN A 236 0.87 12.40 -14.44
N ASN A 237 -0.06 12.12 -15.35
CA ASN A 237 0.24 11.64 -16.70
C ASN A 237 0.92 10.28 -16.76
N LEU A 238 0.67 9.43 -15.78
CA LEU A 238 1.20 8.09 -15.73
C LEU A 238 0.82 7.30 -16.99
N GLY A 239 1.84 6.69 -17.61
CA GLY A 239 1.67 5.92 -18.84
C GLY A 239 1.58 6.78 -20.11
N ALA A 240 1.57 8.10 -20.02
CA ALA A 240 1.65 8.97 -21.19
C ALA A 240 3.11 9.14 -21.63
N PRO A 241 3.45 8.91 -22.92
CA PRO A 241 4.79 9.16 -23.41
C PRO A 241 5.22 10.61 -23.16
N GLY A 242 6.43 10.83 -22.66
CA GLY A 242 6.98 12.16 -22.41
C GLY A 242 6.58 12.77 -21.06
N ASN A 243 5.95 12.03 -20.16
CA ASN A 243 5.55 12.53 -18.84
C ASN A 243 6.71 12.84 -17.88
N ILE A 244 7.96 12.60 -18.28
CA ILE A 244 9.14 12.81 -17.43
C ILE A 244 9.24 14.25 -16.91
N ASP A 245 8.92 15.24 -17.73
CA ASP A 245 8.98 16.65 -17.34
C ASP A 245 7.95 16.95 -16.22
N THR A 246 6.73 16.43 -16.33
CA THR A 246 5.70 16.55 -15.29
C THR A 246 6.13 15.85 -13.99
N THR A 247 6.79 14.70 -14.09
CA THR A 247 7.31 13.97 -12.93
C THR A 247 8.42 14.77 -12.24
N ILE A 248 9.38 15.31 -12.99
CA ILE A 248 10.45 16.16 -12.45
C ILE A 248 9.88 17.44 -11.82
N GLU A 249 8.90 18.06 -12.44
CA GLU A 249 8.21 19.24 -11.87
C GLU A 249 7.51 18.90 -10.54
N THR A 250 6.88 17.73 -10.46
CA THR A 250 6.23 17.27 -9.22
C THR A 250 7.22 17.05 -8.08
N MET A 251 8.47 16.70 -8.38
CA MET A 251 9.52 16.42 -7.39
C MET A 251 10.23 17.69 -6.88
N LYS A 252 10.00 18.84 -7.49
CA LYS A 252 10.53 20.16 -7.09
C LYS A 252 9.63 20.87 -6.11
#